data_b4303c4871838ad3618e49b8d3fa26a9
#
_entry.id   b4303c4871838ad3618e49b8d3fa26a9
#
_cell.length_a   1.000
_cell.length_b   1.000
_cell.length_c   1.000
_cell.angle_alpha   90.00
_cell.angle_beta   90.00
_cell.angle_gamma   90.00
#
_symmetry.space_group_name_H-M   'P 1'
#
loop_
_entity.id
_entity.type
_entity.pdbx_description
1 polymer ?
#
loop_
_entity_poly.entity_id
_entity_poly.type
_entity_poly.pdbx_seq_one_letter_code
_entity_poly.pdbx_strand_id
1 'polypeptide(L)'
;PWMIGPLLATAVASILHVPTRSWGPLRNAGQWTIGAALGLYFTPQVTALVGSLWWAILLGIAWALALGGAFGAWLHRGHAQGFGGTPRQQRATSYFAGAIGGASEMTLLAEREGARTDLVAAAHSLRLLIVVLVIPFAFTFSGLQGIDLTPPGPRQAQWPGFAWLLAATGAGGWVMLRLGRANPWFMGALLVSMGLTMAGVHLSAIPQWLVNAAQLVIGVSLG
;
A
#
# COMPACT_ATOMS: atom_id res chain seq x y z
N PRO A 1 -12.40 -3.73 -9.59
CA PRO A 1 -11.36 -3.89 -8.57
C PRO A 1 -11.58 -5.17 -7.77
N TRP A 2 -10.77 -6.17 -8.06
CA TRP A 2 -10.87 -7.52 -7.47
C TRP A 2 -10.59 -7.54 -5.96
N MET A 3 -9.99 -6.48 -5.41
CA MET A 3 -9.68 -6.37 -3.98
C MET A 3 -10.90 -6.07 -3.09
N ILE A 4 -11.91 -5.36 -3.60
CA ILE A 4 -13.01 -4.86 -2.77
C ILE A 4 -13.88 -6.00 -2.22
N GLY A 5 -14.22 -6.97 -3.06
CA GLY A 5 -15.05 -8.11 -2.66
C GLY A 5 -14.45 -8.90 -1.48
N PRO A 6 -13.23 -9.43 -1.62
CA PRO A 6 -12.56 -10.18 -0.55
C PRO A 6 -12.34 -9.34 0.72
N LEU A 7 -11.97 -8.06 0.57
CA LEU A 7 -11.78 -7.17 1.71
C LEU A 7 -13.08 -6.99 2.50
N LEU A 8 -14.20 -6.74 1.82
CA LEU A 8 -15.49 -6.61 2.49
C LEU A 8 -15.95 -7.94 3.10
N ALA A 9 -15.76 -9.05 2.39
CA ALA A 9 -16.14 -10.37 2.90
C ALA A 9 -15.36 -10.73 4.16
N THR A 10 -14.05 -10.49 4.19
CA THR A 10 -13.22 -10.76 5.37
C THR A 10 -13.47 -9.76 6.50
N ALA A 11 -13.75 -8.50 6.21
CA ALA A 11 -14.14 -7.53 7.22
C ALA A 11 -15.47 -7.91 7.89
N VAL A 12 -16.47 -8.34 7.11
CA VAL A 12 -17.74 -8.85 7.66
C VAL A 12 -17.53 -10.12 8.47
N ALA A 13 -16.72 -11.07 7.98
CA ALA A 13 -16.41 -12.29 8.71
C ALA A 13 -15.71 -11.99 10.05
N SER A 14 -14.81 -11.00 10.07
CA SER A 14 -14.13 -10.54 11.28
C SER A 14 -15.10 -9.93 12.28
N ILE A 15 -16.05 -9.11 11.82
CA ILE A 15 -17.13 -8.55 12.67
C ILE A 15 -18.01 -9.67 13.25
N LEU A 16 -18.25 -10.72 12.49
CA LEU A 16 -19.01 -11.89 12.93
C LEU A 16 -18.19 -12.86 13.80
N HIS A 17 -16.99 -12.46 14.22
CA HIS A 17 -16.06 -13.25 15.04
C HIS A 17 -15.67 -14.60 14.41
N VAL A 18 -15.75 -14.73 13.09
CA VAL A 18 -15.21 -15.89 12.39
C VAL A 18 -13.69 -15.79 12.39
N PRO A 19 -12.96 -16.83 12.86
CA PRO A 19 -11.49 -16.76 12.90
C PRO A 19 -10.94 -16.71 11.49
N THR A 20 -10.52 -15.52 11.07
CA THR A 20 -9.85 -15.28 9.80
C THR A 20 -8.33 -15.24 10.02
N ARG A 21 -7.57 -16.01 9.23
CA ARG A 21 -6.13 -16.01 9.31
C ARG A 21 -5.53 -15.97 7.91
N SER A 22 -4.79 -14.91 7.61
CA SER A 22 -4.05 -14.84 6.36
C SER A 22 -2.76 -15.66 6.44
N TRP A 23 -2.48 -16.46 5.41
CA TRP A 23 -1.25 -17.21 5.32
C TRP A 23 -0.11 -16.29 4.84
N GLY A 24 0.87 -16.05 5.70
CA GLY A 24 1.99 -15.12 5.46
C GLY A 24 2.71 -15.31 4.12
N PRO A 25 3.10 -16.54 3.72
CA PRO A 25 3.75 -16.77 2.44
C PRO A 25 2.88 -16.36 1.24
N LEU A 26 1.58 -16.62 1.29
CA LEU A 26 0.65 -16.26 0.21
C LEU A 26 0.48 -14.73 0.11
N ARG A 27 0.39 -14.04 1.24
CA ARG A 27 0.40 -12.58 1.30
C ARG A 27 1.68 -12.00 0.70
N ASN A 28 2.83 -12.57 1.04
CA ASN A 28 4.12 -12.13 0.50
C ASN A 28 4.20 -12.35 -1.02
N ALA A 29 3.68 -13.46 -1.53
CA ALA A 29 3.59 -13.72 -2.97
C ALA A 29 2.67 -12.71 -3.68
N GLY A 30 1.52 -12.36 -3.07
CA GLY A 30 0.64 -11.31 -3.56
C GLY A 30 1.32 -9.94 -3.59
N GLN A 31 2.01 -9.58 -2.52
CA GLN A 31 2.79 -8.34 -2.43
C GLN A 31 3.90 -8.28 -3.48
N TRP A 32 4.64 -9.37 -3.67
CA TRP A 32 5.66 -9.50 -4.70
C TRP A 32 5.09 -9.29 -6.10
N THR A 33 4.00 -9.97 -6.43
CA THR A 33 3.34 -9.85 -7.74
C THR A 33 2.87 -8.42 -8.00
N ILE A 34 2.20 -7.78 -7.05
CA ILE A 34 1.71 -6.41 -7.21
C ILE A 34 2.86 -5.41 -7.27
N GLY A 35 3.89 -5.57 -6.44
CA GLY A 35 5.09 -4.73 -6.49
C GLY A 35 5.76 -4.79 -7.86
N ALA A 36 5.97 -6.01 -8.40
CA ALA A 36 6.54 -6.20 -9.71
C ALA A 36 5.66 -5.59 -10.82
N ALA A 37 4.34 -5.81 -10.77
CA ALA A 37 3.40 -5.25 -11.74
C ALA A 37 3.41 -3.71 -11.74
N LEU A 38 3.39 -3.08 -10.57
CA LEU A 38 3.43 -1.63 -10.45
C LEU A 38 4.75 -1.04 -10.97
N GLY A 39 5.88 -1.71 -10.72
CA GLY A 39 7.18 -1.25 -11.21
C GLY A 39 7.27 -1.17 -12.73
N LEU A 40 6.55 -2.04 -13.45
CA LEU A 40 6.52 -2.02 -14.91
C LEU A 40 5.85 -0.77 -15.51
N TYR A 41 5.08 -0.02 -14.73
CA TYR A 41 4.49 1.25 -15.19
C TYR A 41 5.48 2.42 -15.17
N PHE A 42 6.63 2.30 -14.53
CA PHE A 42 7.66 3.36 -14.46
C PHE A 42 8.53 3.39 -15.71
N THR A 43 7.91 3.60 -16.87
CA THR A 43 8.61 3.80 -18.13
C THR A 43 9.44 5.09 -18.12
N PRO A 44 10.43 5.26 -19.02
CA PRO A 44 11.18 6.52 -19.15
C PRO A 44 10.26 7.73 -19.32
N GLN A 45 9.15 7.59 -20.05
CA GLN A 45 8.17 8.65 -20.25
C GLN A 45 7.45 9.02 -18.94
N VAL A 46 6.98 8.01 -18.19
CA VAL A 46 6.35 8.23 -16.87
C VAL A 46 7.35 8.83 -15.91
N THR A 47 8.60 8.38 -15.93
CA THR A 47 9.65 8.92 -15.06
C THR A 47 9.95 10.38 -15.39
N ALA A 48 10.03 10.75 -16.67
CA ALA A 48 10.20 12.13 -17.08
C ALA A 48 9.01 13.01 -16.64
N LEU A 49 7.78 12.51 -16.78
CA LEU A 49 6.57 13.20 -16.32
C LEU A 49 6.58 13.41 -14.80
N VAL A 50 6.89 12.36 -14.03
CA VAL A 50 7.02 12.44 -12.57
C VAL A 50 8.12 13.42 -12.19
N GLY A 51 9.27 13.38 -12.90
CA GLY A 51 10.35 14.31 -12.71
C GLY A 51 9.96 15.77 -12.98
N SER A 52 9.13 16.05 -13.97
CA SER A 52 8.64 17.42 -14.24
C SER A 52 7.65 17.92 -13.18
N LEU A 53 6.98 17.01 -12.48
CA LEU A 53 5.98 17.29 -11.44
C LEU A 53 6.54 17.19 -10.01
N TRP A 54 7.87 17.22 -9.82
CA TRP A 54 8.51 17.08 -8.51
C TRP A 54 7.93 18.03 -7.44
N TRP A 55 7.63 19.26 -7.85
CA TRP A 55 7.04 20.27 -6.97
C TRP A 55 5.62 19.87 -6.49
N ALA A 56 4.82 19.27 -7.36
CA ALA A 56 3.48 18.78 -7.00
C ALA A 56 3.56 17.60 -6.02
N ILE A 57 4.56 16.74 -6.16
CA ILE A 57 4.84 15.65 -5.23
C ILE A 57 5.20 16.21 -3.85
N LEU A 58 6.11 17.20 -3.79
CA LEU A 58 6.48 17.85 -2.54
C LEU A 58 5.28 18.55 -1.89
N LEU A 59 4.47 19.25 -2.68
CA LEU A 59 3.24 19.88 -2.21
C LEU A 59 2.26 18.84 -1.66
N GLY A 60 2.09 17.72 -2.37
CA GLY A 60 1.26 16.59 -1.92
C GLY A 60 1.72 15.99 -0.59
N ILE A 61 3.04 15.81 -0.42
CA ILE A 61 3.63 15.33 0.84
C ILE A 61 3.37 16.33 1.95
N ALA A 62 3.66 17.62 1.72
CA ALA A 62 3.43 18.68 2.71
C ALA A 62 1.95 18.75 3.12
N TRP A 63 1.05 18.68 2.13
CA TRP A 63 -0.41 18.64 2.36
C TRP A 63 -0.82 17.41 3.18
N ALA A 64 -0.30 16.24 2.85
CA ALA A 64 -0.57 15.01 3.57
C ALA A 64 -0.13 15.11 5.04
N LEU A 65 1.09 15.61 5.29
CA LEU A 65 1.60 15.83 6.66
C LEU A 65 0.75 16.86 7.41
N ALA A 66 0.34 17.94 6.76
CA ALA A 66 -0.52 18.96 7.37
C ALA A 66 -1.88 18.39 7.75
N LEU A 67 -2.51 17.61 6.87
CA LEU A 67 -3.78 16.92 7.16
C LEU A 67 -3.65 15.93 8.32
N GLY A 68 -2.59 15.12 8.33
CA GLY A 68 -2.33 14.16 9.41
C GLY A 68 -2.14 14.87 10.75
N GLY A 69 -1.36 15.96 10.77
CA GLY A 69 -1.15 16.79 11.94
C GLY A 69 -2.43 17.48 12.44
N ALA A 70 -3.20 18.05 11.50
CA ALA A 70 -4.47 18.71 11.82
C ALA A 70 -5.50 17.72 12.40
N PHE A 71 -5.60 16.53 11.80
CA PHE A 71 -6.48 15.47 12.28
C PHE A 71 -6.05 14.96 13.67
N GLY A 72 -4.76 14.73 13.87
CA GLY A 72 -4.23 14.37 15.20
C GLY A 72 -4.49 15.45 16.26
N ALA A 73 -4.34 16.72 15.90
CA ALA A 73 -4.66 17.84 16.78
C ALA A 73 -6.16 17.94 17.10
N TRP A 74 -7.01 17.70 16.11
CA TRP A 74 -8.47 17.66 16.29
C TRP A 74 -8.88 16.49 17.22
N LEU A 75 -8.34 15.29 17.00
CA LEU A 75 -8.55 14.14 17.87
C LEU A 75 -8.13 14.45 19.31
N HIS A 76 -6.96 15.06 19.47
CA HIS A 76 -6.45 15.38 20.80
C HIS A 76 -7.34 16.39 21.53
N ARG A 77 -7.79 17.45 20.85
CA ARG A 77 -8.62 18.51 21.47
C ARG A 77 -10.04 18.05 21.79
N GLY A 78 -10.65 17.26 20.90
CA GLY A 78 -12.05 16.89 21.01
C GLY A 78 -12.33 15.55 21.70
N HIS A 79 -11.41 14.60 21.59
CA HIS A 79 -11.68 13.19 21.90
C HIS A 79 -10.64 12.52 22.81
N ALA A 80 -9.56 13.23 23.20
CA ALA A 80 -8.47 12.62 23.96
C ALA A 80 -8.92 12.01 25.30
N GLN A 81 -9.88 12.63 25.98
CA GLN A 81 -10.41 12.12 27.25
C GLN A 81 -11.08 10.74 27.10
N GLY A 82 -11.73 10.49 25.96
CA GLY A 82 -12.35 9.20 25.65
C GLY A 82 -11.35 8.05 25.43
N PHE A 83 -10.07 8.37 25.17
CA PHE A 83 -9.04 7.35 25.00
C PHE A 83 -8.58 6.72 26.33
N GLY A 84 -8.87 7.39 27.46
CA GLY A 84 -8.38 6.98 28.78
C GLY A 84 -6.88 7.18 28.94
N GLY A 85 -6.33 6.74 30.07
CA GLY A 85 -4.90 6.80 30.35
C GLY A 85 -4.37 8.18 30.72
N THR A 86 -3.05 8.31 30.67
CA THR A 86 -2.34 9.55 31.03
C THR A 86 -2.39 10.59 29.89
N PRO A 87 -2.22 11.91 30.18
CA PRO A 87 -2.17 12.94 29.15
C PRO A 87 -1.10 12.70 28.07
N ARG A 88 0.04 12.11 28.44
CA ARG A 88 1.10 11.71 27.48
C ARG A 88 0.60 10.60 26.53
N GLN A 89 -0.07 9.62 27.09
CA GLN A 89 -0.63 8.49 26.33
C GLN A 89 -1.73 8.95 25.37
N GLN A 90 -2.60 9.85 25.81
CA GLN A 90 -3.64 10.46 24.98
C GLN A 90 -3.06 11.25 23.80
N ARG A 91 -2.00 12.04 24.06
CA ARG A 91 -1.30 12.80 23.02
C ARG A 91 -0.63 11.88 22.00
N ALA A 92 0.07 10.86 22.47
CA ALA A 92 0.72 9.87 21.60
C ALA A 92 -0.32 9.11 20.76
N THR A 93 -1.43 8.67 21.36
CA THR A 93 -2.53 8.00 20.65
C THR A 93 -3.11 8.89 19.55
N SER A 94 -3.43 10.16 19.86
CA SER A 94 -3.97 11.11 18.90
C SER A 94 -3.01 11.38 17.74
N TYR A 95 -1.72 11.52 18.06
CA TYR A 95 -0.68 11.76 17.04
C TYR A 95 -0.53 10.59 16.09
N PHE A 96 -0.33 9.38 16.63
CA PHE A 96 -0.14 8.18 15.78
C PHE A 96 -1.41 7.76 15.04
N ALA A 97 -2.60 7.98 15.59
CA ALA A 97 -3.86 7.75 14.87
C ALA A 97 -4.05 8.72 13.70
N GLY A 98 -3.59 9.97 13.84
CA GLY A 98 -3.66 10.99 12.78
C GLY A 98 -2.51 10.90 11.77
N ALA A 99 -1.34 10.41 12.17
CA ALA A 99 -0.15 10.38 11.33
C ALA A 99 -0.36 9.58 10.04
N ILE A 100 0.23 10.07 8.94
CA ILE A 100 0.20 9.35 7.66
C ILE A 100 1.41 8.44 7.58
N GLY A 101 1.16 7.13 7.56
CA GLY A 101 2.19 6.11 7.52
C GLY A 101 1.58 4.73 7.32
N GLY A 102 2.41 3.69 7.25
CA GLY A 102 1.95 2.31 7.25
C GLY A 102 1.27 1.95 8.56
N ALA A 103 0.14 1.26 8.51
CA ALA A 103 -0.62 0.90 9.72
C ALA A 103 0.25 0.13 10.72
N SER A 104 1.04 -0.83 10.24
CA SER A 104 1.92 -1.66 11.08
C SER A 104 3.05 -0.85 11.72
N GLU A 105 3.67 0.07 10.96
CA GLU A 105 4.76 0.91 11.46
C GLU A 105 4.23 1.91 12.50
N MET A 106 3.10 2.53 12.23
CA MET A 106 2.50 3.50 13.15
C MET A 106 2.03 2.83 14.44
N THR A 107 1.48 1.62 14.36
CA THR A 107 1.09 0.83 15.54
C THR A 107 2.32 0.43 16.37
N LEU A 108 3.40 0.00 15.73
CA LEU A 108 4.66 -0.34 16.43
C LEU A 108 5.29 0.87 17.12
N LEU A 109 5.30 2.03 16.46
CA LEU A 109 5.79 3.29 17.05
C LEU A 109 4.89 3.74 18.19
N ALA A 110 3.58 3.60 18.05
CA ALA A 110 2.60 3.89 19.09
C ALA A 110 2.82 3.03 20.34
N GLU A 111 3.12 1.75 20.17
CA GLU A 111 3.46 0.84 21.26
C GLU A 111 4.70 1.29 22.03
N ARG A 112 5.76 1.68 21.31
CA ARG A 112 7.01 2.18 21.92
C ARG A 112 6.80 3.47 22.75
N GLU A 113 5.87 4.31 22.35
CA GLU A 113 5.51 5.53 23.06
C GLU A 113 4.39 5.33 24.11
N GLY A 114 3.98 4.08 24.33
CA GLY A 114 2.95 3.72 25.30
C GLY A 114 1.54 4.20 24.94
N ALA A 115 1.29 4.44 23.64
CA ALA A 115 -0.03 4.83 23.15
C ALA A 115 -1.00 3.62 23.07
N ARG A 116 -2.28 3.89 22.89
CA ARG A 116 -3.32 2.89 22.67
C ARG A 116 -3.21 2.33 21.23
N THR A 117 -2.48 1.22 21.10
CA THR A 117 -2.21 0.56 19.82
C THR A 117 -3.47 0.06 19.12
N ASP A 118 -4.46 -0.37 19.89
CA ASP A 118 -5.78 -0.79 19.40
C ASP A 118 -6.50 0.36 18.66
N LEU A 119 -6.52 1.56 19.24
CA LEU A 119 -7.14 2.74 18.64
C LEU A 119 -6.35 3.23 17.41
N VAL A 120 -5.02 3.19 17.47
CA VAL A 120 -4.17 3.56 16.33
C VAL A 120 -4.38 2.58 15.17
N ALA A 121 -4.37 1.27 15.43
CA ALA A 121 -4.63 0.25 14.41
C ALA A 121 -6.04 0.41 13.80
N ALA A 122 -7.07 0.62 14.64
CA ALA A 122 -8.43 0.84 14.19
C ALA A 122 -8.56 2.09 13.29
N ALA A 123 -7.93 3.22 13.67
CA ALA A 123 -7.94 4.45 12.87
C ALA A 123 -7.30 4.24 11.49
N HIS A 124 -6.17 3.56 11.44
CA HIS A 124 -5.48 3.25 10.18
C HIS A 124 -6.27 2.27 9.31
N SER A 125 -6.87 1.24 9.90
CA SER A 125 -7.71 0.27 9.18
C SER A 125 -8.96 0.94 8.61
N LEU A 126 -9.64 1.79 9.39
CA LEU A 126 -10.80 2.55 8.94
C LEU A 126 -10.43 3.50 7.79
N ARG A 127 -9.30 4.19 7.89
CA ARG A 127 -8.80 5.06 6.81
C ARG A 127 -8.55 4.27 5.53
N LEU A 128 -7.88 3.13 5.62
CA LEU A 128 -7.64 2.26 4.46
C LEU A 128 -8.95 1.78 3.84
N LEU A 129 -9.90 1.36 4.66
CA LEU A 129 -11.22 0.94 4.20
C LEU A 129 -11.94 2.05 3.43
N ILE A 130 -11.99 3.26 4.01
CA ILE A 130 -12.62 4.42 3.36
C ILE A 130 -11.92 4.75 2.04
N VAL A 131 -10.60 4.82 2.02
CA VAL A 131 -9.81 5.14 0.81
C VAL A 131 -10.05 4.11 -0.29
N VAL A 132 -9.98 2.82 0.04
CA VAL A 132 -10.17 1.72 -0.92
C VAL A 132 -11.60 1.69 -1.48
N LEU A 133 -12.59 2.08 -0.68
CA LEU A 133 -13.98 2.16 -1.13
C LEU A 133 -14.24 3.45 -1.91
N VAL A 134 -13.91 4.61 -1.34
CA VAL A 134 -14.33 5.90 -1.89
C VAL A 134 -13.60 6.25 -3.18
N ILE A 135 -12.27 6.03 -3.25
CA ILE A 135 -11.49 6.50 -4.39
C ILE A 135 -11.90 5.83 -5.71
N PRO A 136 -12.02 4.49 -5.83
CA PRO A 136 -12.44 3.87 -7.08
C PRO A 136 -13.83 4.31 -7.54
N PHE A 137 -14.76 4.45 -6.59
CA PHE A 137 -16.11 4.93 -6.91
C PHE A 137 -16.10 6.39 -7.35
N ALA A 138 -15.36 7.26 -6.65
CA ALA A 138 -15.22 8.67 -7.01
C ALA A 138 -14.68 8.83 -8.44
N PHE A 139 -13.64 8.08 -8.82
CA PHE A 139 -13.12 8.08 -10.19
C PHE A 139 -14.11 7.54 -11.20
N THR A 140 -14.83 6.46 -10.88
CA THR A 140 -15.84 5.89 -11.77
C THR A 140 -16.99 6.89 -12.05
N PHE A 141 -17.48 7.57 -11.00
CA PHE A 141 -18.59 8.52 -11.13
C PHE A 141 -18.18 9.88 -11.67
N SER A 142 -16.92 10.30 -11.49
CA SER A 142 -16.44 11.59 -12.01
C SER A 142 -16.25 11.60 -13.54
N GLY A 143 -16.28 10.45 -14.19
CA GLY A 143 -16.00 10.31 -15.62
C GLY A 143 -14.58 10.70 -16.01
N LEU A 144 -13.70 10.93 -15.04
CA LEU A 144 -12.29 11.23 -15.30
C LEU A 144 -11.61 9.97 -15.85
N GLN A 145 -11.28 10.03 -17.13
CA GLN A 145 -10.48 9.00 -17.77
C GLN A 145 -9.01 9.40 -17.63
N GLY A 146 -8.20 8.49 -17.07
CA GLY A 146 -6.75 8.67 -17.02
C GLY A 146 -6.16 8.65 -18.45
N ILE A 147 -4.99 9.24 -18.62
CA ILE A 147 -4.20 9.05 -19.83
C ILE A 147 -3.83 7.57 -19.88
N ASP A 148 -4.10 6.93 -21.02
CA ASP A 148 -3.76 5.52 -21.21
C ASP A 148 -2.23 5.39 -21.37
N LEU A 149 -1.54 5.37 -20.26
CA LEU A 149 -0.10 5.14 -20.16
C LEU A 149 0.16 3.63 -20.21
N THR A 150 -0.30 2.98 -21.29
CA THR A 150 0.05 1.57 -21.52
C THR A 150 1.58 1.46 -21.58
N PRO A 151 2.20 0.61 -20.74
CA PRO A 151 3.65 0.44 -20.78
C PRO A 151 4.08 0.03 -22.18
N PRO A 152 5.10 0.66 -22.78
CA PRO A 152 5.73 0.13 -23.98
C PRO A 152 6.40 -1.19 -23.59
N GLY A 153 5.91 -2.30 -24.10
CA GLY A 153 6.44 -3.62 -23.79
C GLY A 153 5.51 -4.73 -24.27
N PRO A 154 5.92 -5.98 -24.15
CA PRO A 154 5.10 -7.09 -24.53
C PRO A 154 3.79 -7.08 -23.74
N ARG A 155 2.65 -7.02 -24.44
CA ARG A 155 1.31 -7.11 -23.82
C ARG A 155 0.98 -8.52 -23.34
N GLN A 156 1.76 -9.49 -23.77
CA GLN A 156 1.63 -10.90 -23.39
C GLN A 156 2.86 -11.34 -22.60
N ALA A 157 2.65 -12.24 -21.66
CA ALA A 157 3.73 -12.82 -20.90
C ALA A 157 4.61 -13.69 -21.84
N GLN A 158 5.89 -13.32 -21.94
CA GLN A 158 6.90 -14.12 -22.62
C GLN A 158 7.60 -14.97 -21.57
N TRP A 159 7.38 -16.28 -21.60
CA TRP A 159 7.82 -17.20 -20.56
C TRP A 159 9.30 -17.10 -20.16
N PRO A 160 10.27 -17.02 -21.12
CA PRO A 160 11.67 -16.84 -20.75
C PRO A 160 11.93 -15.51 -20.02
N GLY A 161 11.37 -14.41 -20.52
CA GLY A 161 11.49 -13.09 -19.91
C GLY A 161 10.77 -13.02 -18.57
N PHE A 162 9.64 -13.70 -18.44
CA PHE A 162 8.88 -13.78 -17.20
C PHE A 162 9.68 -14.49 -16.09
N ALA A 163 10.37 -15.60 -16.42
CA ALA A 163 11.23 -16.27 -15.47
C ALA A 163 12.37 -15.36 -14.95
N TRP A 164 13.01 -14.60 -15.86
CA TRP A 164 14.03 -13.63 -15.48
C TRP A 164 13.47 -12.48 -14.64
N LEU A 165 12.28 -11.98 -14.97
CA LEU A 165 11.60 -10.95 -14.18
C LEU A 165 11.31 -11.45 -12.75
N LEU A 166 10.79 -12.67 -12.62
CA LEU A 166 10.55 -13.29 -11.32
C LEU A 166 11.85 -13.48 -10.53
N ALA A 167 12.90 -13.99 -11.15
CA ALA A 167 14.18 -14.18 -10.48
C ALA A 167 14.77 -12.85 -9.98
N ALA A 168 14.79 -11.82 -10.83
CA ALA A 168 15.33 -10.51 -10.48
C ALA A 168 14.50 -9.83 -9.37
N THR A 169 13.18 -9.80 -9.50
CA THR A 169 12.29 -9.18 -8.50
C THR A 169 12.25 -9.98 -7.20
N GLY A 170 12.37 -11.31 -7.26
CA GLY A 170 12.52 -12.18 -6.10
C GLY A 170 13.83 -11.92 -5.34
N ALA A 171 14.94 -11.76 -6.06
CA ALA A 171 16.21 -11.37 -5.47
C ALA A 171 16.11 -10.00 -4.78
N GLY A 172 15.43 -9.03 -5.40
CA GLY A 172 15.16 -7.72 -4.79
C GLY A 172 14.35 -7.84 -3.49
N GLY A 173 13.30 -8.66 -3.49
CA GLY A 173 12.50 -8.94 -2.30
C GLY A 173 13.34 -9.57 -1.16
N TRP A 174 14.17 -10.54 -1.51
CA TRP A 174 15.08 -11.17 -0.57
C TRP A 174 16.12 -10.21 0.02
N VAL A 175 16.69 -9.32 -0.79
CA VAL A 175 17.62 -8.28 -0.30
C VAL A 175 16.90 -7.36 0.69
N MET A 176 15.70 -6.88 0.36
CA MET A 176 14.92 -6.03 1.27
C MET A 176 14.55 -6.75 2.57
N LEU A 177 14.29 -8.05 2.51
CA LEU A 177 14.06 -8.88 3.68
C LEU A 177 15.31 -8.94 4.57
N ARG A 178 16.50 -9.14 3.99
CA ARG A 178 17.78 -9.13 4.71
C ARG A 178 18.10 -7.77 5.34
N LEU A 179 17.67 -6.68 4.72
CA LEU A 179 17.79 -5.32 5.24
C LEU A 179 16.75 -4.97 6.33
N GLY A 180 15.88 -5.91 6.69
CA GLY A 180 14.85 -5.70 7.72
C GLY A 180 13.81 -4.63 7.37
N ARG A 181 13.57 -4.40 6.07
CA ARG A 181 12.62 -3.37 5.63
C ARG A 181 11.18 -3.85 5.73
N ALA A 182 10.26 -2.91 5.99
CA ALA A 182 8.83 -3.19 5.97
C ALA A 182 8.38 -3.59 4.55
N ASN A 183 7.46 -4.54 4.46
CA ASN A 183 6.92 -5.07 3.20
C ASN A 183 8.01 -5.43 2.16
N PRO A 184 9.01 -6.24 2.52
CA PRO A 184 10.21 -6.44 1.73
C PRO A 184 9.92 -7.00 0.33
N TRP A 185 8.95 -7.92 0.23
CA TRP A 185 8.57 -8.53 -1.04
C TRP A 185 7.93 -7.55 -2.01
N PHE A 186 7.10 -6.62 -1.51
CA PHE A 186 6.52 -5.55 -2.32
C PHE A 186 7.58 -4.54 -2.75
N MET A 187 8.34 -4.00 -1.78
CA MET A 187 9.32 -2.95 -2.05
C MET A 187 10.47 -3.42 -2.94
N GLY A 188 11.00 -4.61 -2.70
CA GLY A 188 12.08 -5.16 -3.50
C GLY A 188 11.66 -5.45 -4.94
N ALA A 189 10.48 -6.04 -5.12
CA ALA A 189 9.94 -6.29 -6.45
C ALA A 189 9.63 -4.99 -7.21
N LEU A 190 9.04 -4.00 -6.55
CA LEU A 190 8.76 -2.68 -7.11
C LEU A 190 10.04 -2.00 -7.59
N LEU A 191 11.05 -1.90 -6.73
CA LEU A 191 12.29 -1.20 -7.06
C LEU A 191 13.06 -1.86 -8.20
N VAL A 192 13.13 -3.19 -8.21
CA VAL A 192 13.84 -3.92 -9.27
C VAL A 192 13.10 -3.81 -10.60
N SER A 193 11.78 -4.06 -10.65
CA SER A 193 11.02 -3.94 -11.90
C SER A 193 10.99 -2.49 -12.40
N MET A 194 10.88 -1.51 -11.50
CA MET A 194 11.00 -0.09 -11.84
C MET A 194 12.37 0.23 -12.45
N GLY A 195 13.45 -0.21 -11.82
CA GLY A 195 14.81 0.01 -12.33
C GLY A 195 15.04 -0.62 -13.71
N LEU A 196 14.57 -1.85 -13.93
CA LEU A 196 14.63 -2.52 -15.23
C LEU A 196 13.86 -1.71 -16.30
N THR A 197 12.63 -1.31 -15.99
CA THR A 197 11.79 -0.56 -16.94
C THR A 197 12.35 0.82 -17.24
N MET A 198 12.86 1.52 -16.23
CA MET A 198 13.54 2.82 -16.42
C MET A 198 14.82 2.70 -17.25
N ALA A 199 15.53 1.56 -17.14
CA ALA A 199 16.70 1.26 -17.98
C ALA A 199 16.32 0.81 -19.41
N GLY A 200 15.03 0.76 -19.76
CA GLY A 200 14.57 0.30 -21.06
C GLY A 200 14.60 -1.22 -21.24
N VAL A 201 14.81 -1.98 -20.15
CA VAL A 201 14.85 -3.44 -20.19
C VAL A 201 13.43 -3.99 -19.98
N HIS A 202 12.80 -4.43 -21.07
CA HIS A 202 11.45 -4.99 -21.05
C HIS A 202 11.52 -6.52 -21.16
N LEU A 203 11.53 -7.21 -20.02
CA LEU A 203 11.65 -8.67 -19.95
C LEU A 203 10.33 -9.38 -20.31
N SER A 204 9.25 -9.00 -19.65
CA SER A 204 7.92 -9.60 -19.87
C SER A 204 6.82 -8.77 -19.19
N ALA A 205 5.58 -8.94 -19.66
CA ALA A 205 4.41 -8.52 -18.89
C ALA A 205 4.09 -9.57 -17.80
N ILE A 206 3.42 -9.13 -16.74
CA ILE A 206 2.85 -10.06 -15.75
C ILE A 206 1.45 -10.45 -16.21
N PRO A 207 1.13 -11.76 -16.27
CA PRO A 207 -0.20 -12.21 -16.66
C PRO A 207 -1.30 -11.58 -15.80
N GLN A 208 -2.35 -11.07 -16.43
CA GLN A 208 -3.43 -10.37 -15.74
C GLN A 208 -4.13 -11.25 -14.69
N TRP A 209 -4.27 -12.55 -14.95
CA TRP A 209 -4.85 -13.48 -13.98
C TRP A 209 -4.02 -13.57 -12.70
N LEU A 210 -2.68 -13.46 -12.79
CA LEU A 210 -1.78 -13.48 -11.64
C LEU A 210 -1.92 -12.20 -10.82
N VAL A 211 -2.04 -11.04 -11.49
CA VAL A 211 -2.31 -9.75 -10.83
C VAL A 211 -3.66 -9.79 -10.11
N ASN A 212 -4.70 -10.33 -10.75
CA ASN A 212 -6.02 -10.46 -10.15
C ASN A 212 -6.00 -11.40 -8.93
N ALA A 213 -5.32 -12.54 -9.04
CA ALA A 213 -5.14 -13.47 -7.91
C ALA A 213 -4.38 -12.82 -6.75
N ALA A 214 -3.34 -12.04 -7.04
CA ALA A 214 -2.59 -11.30 -6.03
C ALA A 214 -3.46 -10.24 -5.32
N GLN A 215 -4.32 -9.54 -6.07
CA GLN A 215 -5.29 -8.59 -5.50
C GLN A 215 -6.30 -9.28 -4.57
N LEU A 216 -6.81 -10.46 -4.95
CA LEU A 216 -7.70 -11.24 -4.08
C LEU A 216 -7.01 -11.61 -2.77
N VAL A 217 -5.79 -12.14 -2.84
CA VAL A 217 -5.01 -12.55 -1.67
C VAL A 217 -4.73 -11.37 -0.74
N ILE A 218 -4.35 -10.22 -1.28
CA ILE A 218 -4.09 -9.02 -0.48
C ILE A 218 -5.40 -8.50 0.11
N GLY A 219 -6.50 -8.48 -0.65
CA GLY A 219 -7.82 -8.09 -0.16
C GLY A 219 -8.24 -8.91 1.06
N VAL A 220 -8.06 -10.25 1.01
CA VAL A 220 -8.33 -11.14 2.15
C VAL A 220 -7.42 -10.83 3.34
N SER A 221 -6.19 -10.42 3.11
CA SER A 221 -5.23 -10.16 4.20
C SER A 221 -5.40 -8.82 4.88
N LEU A 222 -6.18 -7.91 4.30
CA LEU A 222 -6.43 -6.56 4.82
C LEU A 222 -7.77 -6.45 5.58
N GLY A 223 -8.76 -7.28 5.25
CA GLY A 223 -10.05 -7.35 5.95
C GLY A 223 -10.03 -8.36 7.09
#